data_77caee7511b5ea50c1007d00dcbba029
#
_entry.id   77caee7511b5ea50c1007d00dcbba029
#
_cell.length_a   1.000
_cell.length_b   1.000
_cell.length_c   1.000
_cell.angle_alpha   90.00
_cell.angle_beta   90.00
_cell.angle_gamma   90.00
#
_symmetry.space_group_name_H-M   'P 1'
#
loop_
_entity.id
_entity.type
_entity.pdbx_description
1 polymer ?
#
loop_
_entity_poly.entity_id
_entity_poly.type
_entity_poly.pdbx_seq_one_letter_code
_entity_poly.pdbx_strand_id
1 'polypeptide(L)'
;MVIGLASILLLVSVLATWVNRVALDNETYTDTSAQLLQHPEVQHALAVYMVDELYANVDVAQQLESALPPQAQALAPTAAAFLRDYAVRAAERLLQSARVQELWVKANQTAQERLVQVIEGGGPRVSTEGGDVTLNTGGLVQRLADRLGLTTSPTLARDEIVILRSNQLSTLQTVIDWLQTVALWLIFVVLALYAVAIWLARGRRREAVRACGIGIVVVGVVLVLVRTVGGDRLVDTLAKLPQNRDAAAAAWDILTQQLADATTTVIGVGLLTIAWAWLAGPGRRPVAFRRSLAAGARSHPSRVWLAFGAVVLLLVLWAPTDAARRLLPVVVLTALAALGLELLRRQSLEEFPPGTSGGITLPRLPALRPRQESHAVEIERLEALHDRGALTDDEFTSAKRSLLA
;
A
#
# COMPACT_ATOMS: atom_id res chain seq x y z
N MET A 1 21.18 -9.13 -11.69
CA MET A 1 21.34 -7.69 -11.90
C MET A 1 20.09 -7.04 -12.51
N VAL A 2 19.55 -7.52 -13.66
CA VAL A 2 18.35 -6.91 -14.32
C VAL A 2 17.15 -6.84 -13.39
N ILE A 3 16.84 -7.90 -12.63
CA ILE A 3 15.72 -7.92 -11.67
C ILE A 3 15.91 -6.90 -10.55
N GLY A 4 17.14 -6.76 -10.03
CA GLY A 4 17.43 -5.75 -9.01
C GLY A 4 17.23 -4.33 -9.52
N LEU A 5 17.69 -4.03 -10.75
CA LEU A 5 17.47 -2.76 -11.38
C LEU A 5 15.97 -2.49 -11.61
N ALA A 6 15.23 -3.48 -12.13
CA ALA A 6 13.79 -3.38 -12.32
C ALA A 6 13.05 -3.11 -11.00
N SER A 7 13.48 -3.74 -9.90
CA SER A 7 12.90 -3.51 -8.57
C SER A 7 13.17 -2.11 -8.04
N ILE A 8 14.39 -1.59 -8.23
CA ILE A 8 14.71 -0.19 -7.86
C ILE A 8 13.87 0.79 -8.67
N LEU A 9 13.77 0.57 -9.98
CA LEU A 9 12.94 1.42 -10.84
C LEU A 9 11.45 1.31 -10.50
N LEU A 10 10.96 0.14 -10.07
CA LEU A 10 9.60 -0.03 -9.58
C LEU A 10 9.36 0.81 -8.31
N LEU A 11 10.30 0.79 -7.37
CA LEU A 11 10.23 1.62 -6.15
C LEU A 11 10.13 3.10 -6.51
N VAL A 12 11.03 3.57 -7.38
CA VAL A 12 11.04 4.97 -7.85
C VAL A 12 9.74 5.31 -8.58
N SER A 13 9.24 4.41 -9.44
CA SER A 13 7.99 4.61 -10.18
C SER A 13 6.78 4.78 -9.24
N VAL A 14 6.66 3.93 -8.21
CA VAL A 14 5.55 4.02 -7.25
C VAL A 14 5.62 5.31 -6.45
N LEU A 15 6.80 5.69 -5.95
CA LEU A 15 6.99 6.94 -5.21
C LEU A 15 6.74 8.17 -6.10
N ALA A 16 7.26 8.17 -7.31
CA ALA A 16 7.05 9.26 -8.27
C ALA A 16 5.56 9.43 -8.63
N THR A 17 4.86 8.32 -8.86
CA THR A 17 3.42 8.34 -9.15
C THR A 17 2.61 8.86 -7.95
N TRP A 18 2.99 8.44 -6.73
CA TRP A 18 2.34 8.93 -5.51
C TRP A 18 2.54 10.45 -5.33
N VAL A 19 3.78 10.92 -5.43
CA VAL A 19 4.08 12.37 -5.32
C VAL A 19 3.33 13.16 -6.38
N ASN A 20 3.35 12.71 -7.63
CA ASN A 20 2.63 13.36 -8.73
C ASN A 20 1.13 13.48 -8.42
N ARG A 21 0.48 12.40 -7.97
CA ARG A 21 -0.94 12.42 -7.66
C ARG A 21 -1.28 13.31 -6.47
N VAL A 22 -0.52 13.20 -5.38
CA VAL A 22 -0.82 13.97 -4.16
C VAL A 22 -0.51 15.46 -4.33
N ALA A 23 0.53 15.82 -5.07
CA ALA A 23 0.96 17.22 -5.19
C ALA A 23 0.41 17.94 -6.42
N LEU A 24 0.22 17.23 -7.56
CA LEU A 24 -0.06 17.86 -8.85
C LEU A 24 -1.45 17.54 -9.41
N ASP A 25 -2.09 16.45 -8.98
CA ASP A 25 -3.44 16.12 -9.40
C ASP A 25 -4.45 16.93 -8.58
N ASN A 26 -5.23 17.76 -9.25
CA ASN A 26 -6.15 18.72 -8.61
C ASN A 26 -7.26 18.03 -7.81
N GLU A 27 -7.83 16.95 -8.34
CA GLU A 27 -8.90 16.20 -7.68
C GLU A 27 -8.37 15.53 -6.41
N THR A 28 -7.27 14.80 -6.53
CA THR A 28 -6.61 14.12 -5.40
C THR A 28 -6.17 15.10 -4.31
N TYR A 29 -5.57 16.24 -4.70
CA TYR A 29 -5.14 17.26 -3.75
C TYR A 29 -6.32 17.85 -3.00
N THR A 30 -7.39 18.20 -3.72
CA THR A 30 -8.61 18.79 -3.15
C THR A 30 -9.27 17.81 -2.17
N ASP A 31 -9.42 16.56 -2.55
CA ASP A 31 -10.00 15.51 -1.69
C ASP A 31 -9.14 15.27 -0.44
N THR A 32 -7.81 15.20 -0.60
CA THR A 32 -6.88 15.04 0.51
C THR A 32 -6.96 16.22 1.48
N SER A 33 -7.02 17.44 0.95
CA SER A 33 -7.13 18.65 1.77
C SER A 33 -8.47 18.73 2.51
N ALA A 34 -9.55 18.26 1.88
CA ALA A 34 -10.86 18.15 2.53
C ALA A 34 -10.84 17.14 3.68
N GLN A 35 -10.25 15.96 3.47
CA GLN A 35 -10.11 14.93 4.49
C GLN A 35 -9.27 15.40 5.68
N LEU A 36 -8.21 16.20 5.44
CA LEU A 36 -7.41 16.80 6.51
C LEU A 36 -8.25 17.66 7.44
N LEU A 37 -9.07 18.58 6.89
CA LEU A 37 -9.92 19.43 7.73
C LEU A 37 -11.08 18.68 8.37
N GLN A 38 -11.52 17.54 7.81
CA GLN A 38 -12.58 16.71 8.41
C GLN A 38 -12.07 15.85 9.57
N HIS A 39 -10.74 15.66 9.71
CA HIS A 39 -10.18 14.81 10.74
C HIS A 39 -10.21 15.52 12.12
N PRO A 40 -10.77 14.90 13.17
CA PRO A 40 -10.95 15.54 14.48
C PRO A 40 -9.66 16.07 15.11
N GLU A 41 -8.58 15.29 15.04
CA GLU A 41 -7.27 15.66 15.61
C GLU A 41 -6.67 16.88 14.89
N VAL A 42 -6.85 16.98 13.57
CA VAL A 42 -6.41 18.13 12.77
C VAL A 42 -7.25 19.35 13.11
N GLN A 43 -8.58 19.20 13.25
CA GLN A 43 -9.47 20.28 13.68
C GLN A 43 -9.10 20.81 15.05
N HIS A 44 -8.85 19.91 16.00
CA HIS A 44 -8.43 20.26 17.36
C HIS A 44 -7.10 21.05 17.35
N ALA A 45 -6.08 20.52 16.70
CA ALA A 45 -4.78 21.18 16.61
C ALA A 45 -4.87 22.56 15.94
N LEU A 46 -5.67 22.69 14.88
CA LEU A 46 -5.89 23.96 14.19
C LEU A 46 -6.66 24.95 15.07
N ALA A 47 -7.70 24.51 15.79
CA ALA A 47 -8.45 25.33 16.73
C ALA A 47 -7.56 25.86 17.86
N VAL A 48 -6.73 24.99 18.45
CA VAL A 48 -5.75 25.37 19.48
C VAL A 48 -4.77 26.40 18.91
N TYR A 49 -4.21 26.14 17.73
CA TYR A 49 -3.26 27.06 17.09
C TYR A 49 -3.90 28.47 16.85
N MET A 50 -5.13 28.49 16.30
CA MET A 50 -5.83 29.76 16.03
C MET A 50 -6.11 30.57 17.31
N VAL A 51 -6.50 29.87 18.38
CA VAL A 51 -6.76 30.50 19.67
C VAL A 51 -5.46 30.96 20.33
N ASP A 52 -4.41 30.16 20.28
CA ASP A 52 -3.09 30.54 20.84
C ASP A 52 -2.50 31.73 20.12
N GLU A 53 -2.62 31.80 18.79
CA GLU A 53 -2.20 32.96 17.98
C GLU A 53 -3.00 34.22 18.34
N LEU A 54 -4.32 34.06 18.56
CA LEU A 54 -5.15 35.16 19.03
C LEU A 54 -4.68 35.66 20.40
N TYR A 55 -4.43 34.77 21.36
CA TYR A 55 -4.00 35.11 22.72
C TYR A 55 -2.56 35.65 22.77
N ALA A 56 -1.71 35.26 21.82
CA ALA A 56 -0.35 35.81 21.67
C ALA A 56 -0.37 37.30 21.20
N ASN A 57 -1.37 37.64 20.38
CA ASN A 57 -1.49 38.98 19.81
C ASN A 57 -2.41 39.90 20.62
N VAL A 58 -3.22 39.35 21.54
CA VAL A 58 -4.19 40.07 22.34
C VAL A 58 -4.06 39.65 23.79
N ASP A 59 -3.70 40.58 24.69
CA ASP A 59 -3.72 40.33 26.12
C ASP A 59 -5.16 40.30 26.66
N VAL A 60 -5.78 39.12 26.53
CA VAL A 60 -7.16 38.87 26.95
C VAL A 60 -7.31 39.04 28.46
N ALA A 61 -6.29 38.70 29.25
CA ALA A 61 -6.31 38.86 30.70
C ALA A 61 -6.37 40.33 31.09
N GLN A 62 -5.54 41.19 30.47
CA GLN A 62 -5.52 42.63 30.70
C GLN A 62 -6.83 43.30 30.25
N GLN A 63 -7.38 42.85 29.10
CA GLN A 63 -8.69 43.40 28.66
C GLN A 63 -9.82 43.00 29.60
N LEU A 64 -9.81 41.75 30.11
CA LEU A 64 -10.76 41.33 31.14
C LEU A 64 -10.58 42.12 32.46
N GLU A 65 -9.33 42.29 32.88
CA GLU A 65 -9.04 43.10 34.09
C GLU A 65 -9.58 44.52 33.99
N SER A 66 -9.44 45.16 32.81
CA SER A 66 -9.96 46.49 32.58
C SER A 66 -11.51 46.56 32.48
N ALA A 67 -12.16 45.44 32.11
CA ALA A 67 -13.61 45.36 31.96
C ALA A 67 -14.31 44.89 33.25
N LEU A 68 -13.59 44.30 34.19
CA LEU A 68 -14.16 43.76 35.43
C LEU A 68 -14.21 44.84 36.55
N PRO A 69 -15.22 44.77 37.44
CA PRO A 69 -15.25 45.57 38.66
C PRO A 69 -14.01 45.33 39.52
N PRO A 70 -13.53 46.30 40.31
CA PRO A 70 -12.32 46.19 41.11
C PRO A 70 -12.22 44.91 42.01
N GLN A 71 -13.40 44.46 42.51
CA GLN A 71 -13.47 43.29 43.38
C GLN A 71 -13.25 41.95 42.62
N ALA A 72 -13.43 41.93 41.28
CA ALA A 72 -13.33 40.80 40.43
C ALA A 72 -12.06 40.77 39.55
N GLN A 73 -11.25 41.82 39.57
CA GLN A 73 -10.03 41.91 38.74
C GLN A 73 -9.02 40.80 39.01
N ALA A 74 -8.90 40.34 40.27
CA ALA A 74 -8.05 39.23 40.61
C ALA A 74 -8.43 37.89 39.96
N LEU A 75 -9.66 37.79 39.43
CA LEU A 75 -10.16 36.61 38.71
C LEU A 75 -9.89 36.68 37.20
N ALA A 76 -9.39 37.79 36.64
CA ALA A 76 -9.16 37.97 35.23
C ALA A 76 -8.27 36.87 34.61
N PRO A 77 -7.16 36.46 35.18
CA PRO A 77 -6.33 35.36 34.62
C PRO A 77 -7.10 34.04 34.56
N THR A 78 -7.83 33.68 35.61
CA THR A 78 -8.63 32.46 35.67
C THR A 78 -9.78 32.51 34.64
N ALA A 79 -10.45 33.63 34.53
CA ALA A 79 -11.51 33.83 33.52
C ALA A 79 -10.94 33.79 32.10
N ALA A 80 -9.76 34.33 31.85
CA ALA A 80 -9.07 34.24 30.55
C ALA A 80 -8.75 32.78 30.18
N ALA A 81 -8.31 31.96 31.14
CA ALA A 81 -8.07 30.52 30.90
C ALA A 81 -9.36 29.76 30.54
N PHE A 82 -10.47 30.01 31.26
CA PHE A 82 -11.77 29.42 30.91
C PHE A 82 -12.29 29.88 29.52
N LEU A 83 -12.09 31.15 29.20
CA LEU A 83 -12.45 31.70 27.87
C LEU A 83 -11.60 31.07 26.78
N ARG A 84 -10.34 30.78 27.02
CA ARG A 84 -9.47 30.08 26.04
C ARG A 84 -10.03 28.70 25.71
N ASP A 85 -10.37 27.87 26.70
CA ASP A 85 -10.95 26.54 26.48
C ASP A 85 -12.31 26.62 25.76
N TYR A 86 -13.12 27.63 26.09
CA TYR A 86 -14.36 27.86 25.39
C TYR A 86 -14.13 28.28 23.94
N ALA A 87 -13.16 29.17 23.70
CA ALA A 87 -12.77 29.64 22.37
C ALA A 87 -12.25 28.45 21.49
N VAL A 88 -11.45 27.55 22.05
CA VAL A 88 -11.01 26.34 21.32
C VAL A 88 -12.20 25.50 20.88
N ARG A 89 -13.14 25.20 21.79
CA ARG A 89 -14.37 24.46 21.44
C ARG A 89 -15.26 25.19 20.44
N ALA A 90 -15.29 26.50 20.48
CA ALA A 90 -16.04 27.29 19.50
C ALA A 90 -15.35 27.27 18.13
N ALA A 91 -14.01 27.35 18.08
CA ALA A 91 -13.22 27.23 16.86
C ALA A 91 -13.39 25.85 16.21
N GLU A 92 -13.36 24.78 17.00
CA GLU A 92 -13.62 23.41 16.50
C GLU A 92 -15.00 23.32 15.82
N ARG A 93 -16.06 23.84 16.47
CA ARG A 93 -17.41 23.84 15.87
C ARG A 93 -17.47 24.67 14.58
N LEU A 94 -16.74 25.77 14.51
CA LEU A 94 -16.63 26.54 13.29
C LEU A 94 -15.94 25.77 12.17
N LEU A 95 -14.83 25.08 12.47
CA LEU A 95 -14.12 24.25 11.52
C LEU A 95 -14.96 23.06 11.01
N GLN A 96 -15.88 22.55 11.85
CA GLN A 96 -16.84 21.52 11.48
C GLN A 96 -17.99 22.03 10.60
N SER A 97 -18.20 23.34 10.54
CA SER A 97 -19.30 23.90 9.76
C SER A 97 -19.11 23.69 8.25
N ALA A 98 -20.17 23.31 7.54
CA ALA A 98 -20.13 23.07 6.10
C ALA A 98 -19.57 24.28 5.32
N ARG A 99 -19.88 25.49 5.78
CA ARG A 99 -19.40 26.71 5.14
C ARG A 99 -17.89 26.90 5.24
N VAL A 100 -17.30 26.61 6.39
CA VAL A 100 -15.83 26.68 6.57
C VAL A 100 -15.14 25.58 5.79
N GLN A 101 -15.69 24.37 5.76
CA GLN A 101 -15.15 23.26 4.96
C GLN A 101 -15.19 23.60 3.45
N GLU A 102 -16.27 24.16 2.96
CA GLU A 102 -16.37 24.60 1.56
C GLU A 102 -15.34 25.71 1.23
N LEU A 103 -15.20 26.69 2.12
CA LEU A 103 -14.19 27.76 1.97
C LEU A 103 -12.77 27.21 2.01
N TRP A 104 -12.50 26.24 2.87
CA TRP A 104 -11.21 25.56 2.95
C TRP A 104 -10.86 24.83 1.64
N VAL A 105 -11.78 24.01 1.13
CA VAL A 105 -11.62 23.31 -0.13
C VAL A 105 -11.33 24.29 -1.27
N LYS A 106 -12.14 25.33 -1.39
CA LYS A 106 -11.98 26.36 -2.43
C LYS A 106 -10.67 27.14 -2.30
N ALA A 107 -10.26 27.48 -1.08
CA ALA A 107 -8.98 28.14 -0.84
C ALA A 107 -7.79 27.27 -1.23
N ASN A 108 -7.81 25.98 -0.84
CA ASN A 108 -6.77 25.02 -1.18
C ASN A 108 -6.72 24.75 -2.68
N GLN A 109 -7.87 24.57 -3.34
CA GLN A 109 -7.95 24.43 -4.80
C GLN A 109 -7.32 25.63 -5.50
N THR A 110 -7.70 26.85 -5.11
CA THR A 110 -7.13 28.07 -5.69
C THR A 110 -5.63 28.19 -5.42
N ALA A 111 -5.17 27.79 -4.23
CA ALA A 111 -3.75 27.82 -3.88
C ALA A 111 -2.96 26.82 -4.73
N GLN A 112 -3.49 25.61 -4.91
CA GLN A 112 -2.87 24.56 -5.73
C GLN A 112 -2.82 24.96 -7.21
N GLU A 113 -3.91 25.47 -7.78
CA GLU A 113 -3.94 25.96 -9.17
C GLU A 113 -2.86 27.03 -9.41
N ARG A 114 -2.66 27.94 -8.45
CA ARG A 114 -1.60 28.95 -8.53
C ARG A 114 -0.21 28.35 -8.38
N LEU A 115 -0.04 27.39 -7.47
CA LEU A 115 1.23 26.69 -7.29
C LEU A 115 1.64 25.98 -8.57
N VAL A 116 0.71 25.24 -9.19
CA VAL A 116 0.93 24.55 -10.47
C VAL A 116 1.28 25.57 -11.58
N GLN A 117 0.56 26.69 -11.67
CA GLN A 117 0.88 27.75 -12.63
C GLN A 117 2.30 28.31 -12.45
N VAL A 118 2.72 28.52 -11.20
CA VAL A 118 4.10 28.98 -10.89
C VAL A 118 5.14 27.95 -11.36
N ILE A 119 4.84 26.68 -11.12
CA ILE A 119 5.71 25.56 -11.48
C ILE A 119 5.78 25.38 -13.01
N GLU A 120 4.67 25.53 -13.73
CA GLU A 120 4.59 25.39 -15.20
C GLU A 120 5.11 26.61 -15.99
N GLY A 121 5.68 27.58 -15.32
CA GLY A 121 6.33 28.70 -16.03
C GLY A 121 5.69 30.08 -15.90
N GLY A 122 4.76 30.25 -14.97
CA GLY A 122 4.19 31.54 -14.60
C GLY A 122 2.75 31.75 -15.06
N GLY A 123 2.01 32.56 -14.29
CA GLY A 123 0.65 33.01 -14.56
C GLY A 123 0.59 34.53 -14.66
N PRO A 124 -0.56 35.13 -15.02
CA PRO A 124 -0.71 36.58 -15.27
C PRO A 124 -0.38 37.48 -14.08
N ARG A 125 -0.05 36.92 -12.90
CA ARG A 125 0.31 37.63 -11.67
C ARG A 125 1.66 37.25 -11.09
N VAL A 126 2.35 36.29 -11.72
CA VAL A 126 3.66 35.81 -11.30
C VAL A 126 4.59 35.94 -12.49
N SER A 127 5.52 36.84 -12.44
CA SER A 127 6.58 36.98 -13.45
C SER A 127 7.72 36.07 -13.09
N THR A 128 8.14 35.24 -14.05
CA THR A 128 9.36 34.43 -13.99
C THR A 128 10.47 35.04 -14.86
N GLU A 129 10.26 36.24 -15.36
CA GLU A 129 11.30 36.96 -16.14
C GLU A 129 12.49 37.29 -15.22
N GLY A 130 13.65 36.79 -15.58
CA GLY A 130 14.87 36.91 -14.78
C GLY A 130 15.12 35.75 -13.79
N GLY A 131 14.21 34.77 -13.72
CA GLY A 131 14.39 33.56 -12.92
C GLY A 131 13.98 33.68 -11.44
N ASP A 132 13.54 34.85 -10.98
CA ASP A 132 13.02 35.04 -9.62
C ASP A 132 11.49 35.02 -9.64
N VAL A 133 10.86 34.30 -8.71
CA VAL A 133 9.40 34.33 -8.51
C VAL A 133 9.06 35.56 -7.71
N THR A 134 8.50 36.56 -8.38
CA THR A 134 8.05 37.80 -7.74
C THR A 134 6.52 37.81 -7.67
N LEU A 135 5.99 38.03 -6.47
CA LEU A 135 4.56 38.26 -6.28
C LEU A 135 4.26 39.76 -6.45
N ASN A 136 3.51 40.11 -7.48
CA ASN A 136 3.05 41.50 -7.66
C ASN A 136 1.93 41.79 -6.68
N THR A 137 2.29 42.30 -5.51
CA THR A 137 1.34 42.70 -4.45
C THR A 137 0.72 44.09 -4.73
N GLY A 138 1.29 44.88 -5.63
CA GLY A 138 0.84 46.21 -5.95
C GLY A 138 -0.64 46.28 -6.39
N GLY A 139 -1.09 45.33 -7.20
CA GLY A 139 -2.47 45.26 -7.64
C GLY A 139 -3.49 44.87 -6.55
N LEU A 140 -3.05 44.26 -5.45
CA LEU A 140 -3.89 43.96 -4.29
C LEU A 140 -4.00 45.15 -3.36
N VAL A 141 -2.88 45.80 -3.08
CA VAL A 141 -2.81 47.01 -2.27
C VAL A 141 -3.63 48.14 -2.91
N GLN A 142 -3.53 48.28 -4.22
CA GLN A 142 -4.27 49.30 -4.98
C GLN A 142 -5.78 49.06 -4.93
N ARG A 143 -6.26 47.81 -5.10
CA ARG A 143 -7.68 47.48 -4.99
C ARG A 143 -8.23 47.64 -3.56
N LEU A 144 -7.43 47.39 -2.56
CA LEU A 144 -7.79 47.58 -1.17
C LEU A 144 -7.88 49.08 -0.84
N ALA A 145 -6.92 49.89 -1.33
CA ALA A 145 -6.89 51.34 -1.19
C ALA A 145 -8.09 52.01 -1.90
N ASP A 146 -8.40 51.57 -3.14
CA ASP A 146 -9.57 52.05 -3.89
C ASP A 146 -10.89 51.75 -3.17
N ARG A 147 -11.00 50.57 -2.54
CA ARG A 147 -12.18 50.19 -1.73
C ARG A 147 -12.30 50.98 -0.41
N LEU A 148 -11.19 51.39 0.16
CA LEU A 148 -11.12 52.13 1.42
C LEU A 148 -11.07 53.62 1.19
N GLY A 149 -11.09 54.13 -0.08
CA GLY A 149 -11.02 55.54 -0.41
C GLY A 149 -9.66 56.18 -0.04
N LEU A 150 -8.58 55.37 0.06
CA LEU A 150 -7.27 55.86 0.44
C LEU A 150 -6.43 56.15 -0.82
N THR A 151 -5.87 57.35 -0.90
CA THR A 151 -4.89 57.69 -1.93
C THR A 151 -3.55 57.08 -1.57
N THR A 152 -3.14 56.02 -2.31
CA THR A 152 -1.85 55.37 -2.13
C THR A 152 -0.75 56.12 -2.83
N SER A 153 0.37 56.38 -2.14
CA SER A 153 1.58 56.93 -2.75
C SER A 153 2.20 55.88 -3.69
N PRO A 154 2.69 56.27 -4.86
CA PRO A 154 3.22 55.34 -5.87
C PRO A 154 4.44 54.53 -5.45
N THR A 155 5.05 54.82 -4.32
CA THR A 155 6.18 54.09 -3.74
C THR A 155 5.83 52.73 -3.10
N LEU A 156 4.57 52.56 -2.67
CA LEU A 156 4.11 51.25 -2.08
C LEU A 156 3.72 50.22 -3.13
N ALA A 157 3.68 50.60 -4.41
CA ALA A 157 3.28 49.70 -5.51
C ALA A 157 4.47 48.85 -6.09
N ARG A 158 5.68 49.00 -5.57
CA ARG A 158 6.89 48.41 -6.13
C ARG A 158 7.60 47.36 -5.28
N ASP A 159 7.05 46.98 -4.17
CA ASP A 159 7.64 45.88 -3.40
C ASP A 159 7.26 44.54 -4.04
N GLU A 160 8.08 44.14 -5.03
CA GLU A 160 8.14 42.78 -5.51
C GLU A 160 8.78 41.93 -4.40
N ILE A 161 7.96 41.13 -3.73
CA ILE A 161 8.48 40.16 -2.73
C ILE A 161 9.01 38.96 -3.47
N VAL A 162 10.32 38.83 -3.50
CA VAL A 162 11.02 37.64 -4.03
C VAL A 162 10.73 36.46 -3.11
N ILE A 163 9.87 35.54 -3.55
CA ILE A 163 9.47 34.37 -2.77
C ILE A 163 10.44 33.21 -2.96
N LEU A 164 11.02 33.06 -4.16
CA LEU A 164 11.95 31.98 -4.52
C LEU A 164 13.05 32.50 -5.44
N ARG A 165 14.29 32.09 -5.18
CA ARG A 165 15.44 32.42 -6.03
C ARG A 165 15.53 31.49 -7.24
N SER A 166 15.93 32.01 -8.39
CA SER A 166 15.91 31.38 -9.72
C SER A 166 16.50 29.95 -9.81
N ASN A 167 17.56 29.68 -9.08
CA ASN A 167 18.21 28.36 -9.11
C ASN A 167 17.40 27.23 -8.46
N GLN A 168 16.50 27.56 -7.54
CA GLN A 168 15.63 26.57 -6.88
C GLN A 168 14.39 26.29 -7.74
N LEU A 169 13.87 27.30 -8.42
CA LEU A 169 12.68 27.17 -9.26
C LEU A 169 12.98 26.33 -10.51
N SER A 170 14.07 26.61 -11.22
CA SER A 170 14.46 25.84 -12.42
C SER A 170 14.73 24.38 -12.11
N THR A 171 15.31 24.09 -10.94
CA THR A 171 15.51 22.71 -10.47
C THR A 171 14.19 22.03 -10.15
N LEU A 172 13.25 22.73 -9.48
CA LEU A 172 11.91 22.20 -9.19
C LEU A 172 11.11 21.95 -10.45
N GLN A 173 11.11 22.88 -11.42
CA GLN A 173 10.45 22.71 -12.72
C GLN A 173 11.00 21.49 -13.45
N THR A 174 12.31 21.36 -13.55
CA THR A 174 12.95 20.21 -14.21
C THR A 174 12.60 18.90 -13.52
N VAL A 175 12.58 18.88 -12.18
CA VAL A 175 12.19 17.67 -11.40
C VAL A 175 10.73 17.33 -11.64
N ILE A 176 9.84 18.31 -11.70
CA ILE A 176 8.39 18.07 -11.87
C ILE A 176 8.07 17.65 -13.30
N ASP A 177 8.63 18.28 -14.32
CA ASP A 177 8.49 17.86 -15.72
C ASP A 177 9.01 16.44 -15.93
N TRP A 178 10.16 16.14 -15.31
CA TRP A 178 10.71 14.79 -15.29
C TRP A 178 9.78 13.82 -14.57
N LEU A 179 9.22 14.22 -13.43
CA LEU A 179 8.29 13.39 -12.64
C LEU A 179 7.02 13.07 -13.43
N GLN A 180 6.43 14.06 -14.10
CA GLN A 180 5.19 13.89 -14.89
C GLN A 180 5.42 12.98 -16.11
N THR A 181 6.50 13.24 -16.86
CA THR A 181 6.81 12.48 -18.08
C THR A 181 7.31 11.09 -17.75
N VAL A 182 8.23 10.99 -16.79
CA VAL A 182 8.93 9.73 -16.48
C VAL A 182 8.06 8.79 -15.66
N ALA A 183 7.20 9.30 -14.78
CA ALA A 183 6.33 8.44 -13.95
C ALA A 183 5.45 7.51 -14.80
N LEU A 184 4.88 8.02 -15.89
CA LEU A 184 4.05 7.22 -16.80
C LEU A 184 4.88 6.21 -17.61
N TRP A 185 6.05 6.62 -18.13
CA TRP A 185 6.89 5.74 -18.94
C TRP A 185 7.66 4.71 -18.09
N LEU A 186 7.98 5.05 -16.84
CA LEU A 186 8.78 4.20 -15.97
C LEU A 186 8.09 2.86 -15.69
N ILE A 187 6.76 2.83 -15.57
CA ILE A 187 6.03 1.59 -15.37
C ILE A 187 6.17 0.62 -16.55
N PHE A 188 6.14 1.16 -17.78
CA PHE A 188 6.36 0.35 -18.99
C PHE A 188 7.79 -0.16 -19.09
N VAL A 189 8.77 0.68 -18.71
CA VAL A 189 10.20 0.28 -18.65
C VAL A 189 10.40 -0.82 -17.61
N VAL A 190 9.80 -0.71 -16.44
CA VAL A 190 9.86 -1.72 -15.38
C VAL A 190 9.26 -3.05 -15.86
N LEU A 191 8.08 -3.01 -16.48
CA LEU A 191 7.44 -4.20 -17.05
C LEU A 191 8.29 -4.83 -18.14
N ALA A 192 8.86 -4.02 -19.04
CA ALA A 192 9.77 -4.47 -20.09
C ALA A 192 11.03 -5.13 -19.49
N LEU A 193 11.62 -4.54 -18.45
CA LEU A 193 12.79 -5.11 -17.77
C LEU A 193 12.48 -6.45 -17.10
N TYR A 194 11.34 -6.59 -16.44
CA TYR A 194 10.91 -7.89 -15.89
C TYR A 194 10.66 -8.91 -17.01
N ALA A 195 10.03 -8.49 -18.13
CA ALA A 195 9.82 -9.37 -19.28
C ALA A 195 11.17 -9.80 -19.91
N VAL A 196 12.12 -8.88 -20.08
CA VAL A 196 13.47 -9.17 -20.56
C VAL A 196 14.21 -10.10 -19.60
N ALA A 197 14.10 -9.89 -18.28
CA ALA A 197 14.72 -10.77 -17.28
C ALA A 197 14.21 -12.22 -17.40
N ILE A 198 12.89 -12.40 -17.60
CA ILE A 198 12.27 -13.71 -17.79
C ILE A 198 12.68 -14.30 -19.15
N TRP A 199 12.75 -13.48 -20.21
CA TRP A 199 13.14 -13.92 -21.55
C TRP A 199 14.60 -14.37 -21.59
N LEU A 200 15.49 -13.63 -20.93
CA LEU A 200 16.94 -13.94 -20.88
C LEU A 200 17.22 -15.22 -20.08
N ALA A 201 16.35 -15.56 -19.14
CA ALA A 201 16.47 -16.76 -18.30
C ALA A 201 16.03 -18.04 -19.06
N ARG A 202 16.56 -18.26 -20.29
CA ARG A 202 16.27 -19.50 -21.07
C ARG A 202 16.64 -20.73 -20.27
N GLY A 203 15.67 -21.67 -20.12
CA GLY A 203 15.83 -22.90 -19.34
C GLY A 203 15.55 -22.74 -17.84
N ARG A 204 15.58 -21.53 -17.28
CA ARG A 204 15.32 -21.25 -15.84
C ARG A 204 14.23 -20.19 -15.64
N ARG A 205 13.31 -20.07 -16.60
CA ARG A 205 12.24 -19.04 -16.61
C ARG A 205 11.44 -19.02 -15.31
N ARG A 206 11.15 -20.18 -14.74
CA ARG A 206 10.41 -20.29 -13.49
C ARG A 206 11.14 -19.67 -12.30
N GLU A 207 12.45 -19.91 -12.19
CA GLU A 207 13.27 -19.28 -11.13
C GLU A 207 13.33 -17.78 -11.32
N ALA A 208 13.41 -17.31 -12.57
CA ALA A 208 13.36 -15.89 -12.89
C ALA A 208 12.02 -15.26 -12.49
N VAL A 209 10.87 -15.88 -12.80
CA VAL A 209 9.54 -15.40 -12.37
C VAL A 209 9.43 -15.35 -10.85
N ARG A 210 9.92 -16.41 -10.16
CA ARG A 210 9.97 -16.40 -8.70
C ARG A 210 10.83 -15.26 -8.15
N ALA A 211 12.00 -15.03 -8.73
CA ALA A 211 12.90 -13.96 -8.34
C ALA A 211 12.28 -12.56 -8.62
N CYS A 212 11.55 -12.39 -9.75
CA CYS A 212 10.77 -11.18 -10.01
C CYS A 212 9.70 -10.95 -8.94
N GLY A 213 8.93 -11.99 -8.60
CA GLY A 213 7.93 -11.90 -7.54
C GLY A 213 8.52 -11.52 -6.18
N ILE A 214 9.66 -12.11 -5.81
CA ILE A 214 10.40 -11.75 -4.59
C ILE A 214 10.86 -10.27 -4.67
N GLY A 215 11.42 -9.84 -5.80
CA GLY A 215 11.81 -8.45 -6.00
C GLY A 215 10.65 -7.47 -5.81
N ILE A 216 9.48 -7.78 -6.37
CA ILE A 216 8.26 -6.98 -6.20
C ILE A 216 7.82 -6.93 -4.73
N VAL A 217 7.82 -8.07 -4.01
CA VAL A 217 7.49 -8.09 -2.58
C VAL A 217 8.48 -7.27 -1.76
N VAL A 218 9.77 -7.37 -2.06
CA VAL A 218 10.81 -6.57 -1.38
C VAL A 218 10.55 -5.08 -1.57
N VAL A 219 10.18 -4.66 -2.78
CA VAL A 219 9.78 -3.24 -3.03
C VAL A 219 8.60 -2.86 -2.15
N GLY A 220 7.57 -3.70 -2.07
CA GLY A 220 6.42 -3.44 -1.21
C GLY A 220 6.82 -3.32 0.27
N VAL A 221 7.70 -4.18 0.77
CA VAL A 221 8.22 -4.10 2.15
C VAL A 221 9.01 -2.80 2.37
N VAL A 222 9.84 -2.40 1.41
CA VAL A 222 10.59 -1.13 1.48
C VAL A 222 9.62 0.06 1.51
N LEU A 223 8.54 0.04 0.72
CA LEU A 223 7.51 1.10 0.75
C LEU A 223 6.81 1.17 2.12
N VAL A 224 6.49 0.02 2.75
CA VAL A 224 5.96 0.00 4.12
C VAL A 224 6.96 0.66 5.09
N LEU A 225 8.24 0.29 5.01
CA LEU A 225 9.28 0.86 5.87
C LEU A 225 9.44 2.37 5.65
N VAL A 226 9.44 2.84 4.40
CA VAL A 226 9.49 4.27 4.08
C VAL A 226 8.29 5.00 4.68
N ARG A 227 7.09 4.42 4.59
CA ARG A 227 5.89 5.03 5.16
C ARG A 227 5.94 5.09 6.69
N THR A 228 6.30 3.99 7.35
CA THR A 228 6.33 3.92 8.82
C THR A 228 7.46 4.76 9.41
N VAL A 229 8.71 4.51 8.97
CA VAL A 229 9.89 5.24 9.50
C VAL A 229 9.84 6.71 9.07
N GLY A 230 9.39 6.99 7.85
CA GLY A 230 9.21 8.36 7.36
C GLY A 230 8.15 9.12 8.17
N GLY A 231 7.04 8.47 8.49
CA GLY A 231 5.99 9.02 9.35
C GLY A 231 6.48 9.34 10.74
N ASP A 232 7.11 8.39 11.42
CA ASP A 232 7.64 8.60 12.77
C ASP A 232 8.63 9.77 12.80
N ARG A 233 9.57 9.82 11.84
CA ARG A 233 10.55 10.90 11.73
C ARG A 233 9.92 12.26 11.46
N LEU A 234 8.91 12.31 10.56
CA LEU A 234 8.23 13.54 10.22
C LEU A 234 7.39 14.05 11.39
N VAL A 235 6.64 13.17 12.04
CA VAL A 235 5.84 13.50 13.23
C VAL A 235 6.74 14.02 14.34
N ASP A 236 7.86 13.37 14.63
CA ASP A 236 8.81 13.82 15.66
C ASP A 236 9.46 15.18 15.32
N THR A 237 9.64 15.48 14.04
CA THR A 237 10.24 16.76 13.59
C THR A 237 9.24 17.91 13.59
N LEU A 238 8.00 17.66 13.15
CA LEU A 238 6.95 18.67 13.02
C LEU A 238 6.22 18.91 14.35
N ALA A 239 5.97 17.87 15.13
CA ALA A 239 5.27 17.95 16.39
C ALA A 239 6.23 18.36 17.52
N LYS A 240 6.70 19.62 17.49
CA LYS A 240 7.50 20.19 18.59
C LYS A 240 6.77 20.20 19.93
N LEU A 241 5.44 20.23 19.90
CA LEU A 241 4.57 20.13 21.06
C LEU A 241 3.87 18.77 21.07
N PRO A 242 3.85 18.04 22.21
CA PRO A 242 3.22 16.72 22.31
C PRO A 242 1.75 16.69 21.84
N GLN A 243 1.02 17.77 22.08
CA GLN A 243 -0.39 17.92 21.71
C GLN A 243 -0.64 17.94 20.20
N ASN A 244 0.36 18.23 19.37
CA ASN A 244 0.25 18.27 17.91
C ASN A 244 0.64 16.92 17.25
N ARG A 245 1.07 15.95 18.06
CA ARG A 245 1.58 14.67 17.56
C ARG A 245 0.49 13.86 16.84
N ASP A 246 -0.68 13.79 17.46
CA ASP A 246 -1.82 13.03 16.91
C ASP A 246 -2.34 13.66 15.61
N ALA A 247 -2.41 14.98 15.55
CA ALA A 247 -2.75 15.71 14.32
C ALA A 247 -1.71 15.51 13.20
N ALA A 248 -0.43 15.54 13.54
CA ALA A 248 0.65 15.29 12.56
C ALA A 248 0.62 13.85 12.05
N ALA A 249 0.35 12.87 12.93
CA ALA A 249 0.19 11.47 12.55
C ALA A 249 -1.04 11.27 11.65
N ALA A 250 -2.17 11.86 12.00
CA ALA A 250 -3.38 11.81 11.17
C ALA A 250 -3.15 12.44 9.79
N ALA A 251 -2.48 13.59 9.74
CA ALA A 251 -2.14 14.23 8.48
C ALA A 251 -1.22 13.36 7.63
N TRP A 252 -0.21 12.72 8.22
CA TRP A 252 0.67 11.79 7.53
C TRP A 252 -0.10 10.58 6.97
N ASP A 253 -1.00 9.99 7.76
CA ASP A 253 -1.80 8.86 7.33
C ASP A 253 -2.71 9.20 6.15
N ILE A 254 -3.35 10.37 6.18
CA ILE A 254 -4.19 10.87 5.08
C ILE A 254 -3.34 11.10 3.81
N LEU A 255 -2.21 11.80 3.92
CA LEU A 255 -1.32 12.09 2.79
C LEU A 255 -0.74 10.83 2.16
N THR A 256 -0.43 9.81 2.97
CA THR A 256 0.19 8.55 2.51
C THR A 256 -0.82 7.43 2.26
N GLN A 257 -2.11 7.66 2.37
CA GLN A 257 -3.14 6.64 2.16
C GLN A 257 -3.06 6.01 0.77
N GLN A 258 -2.88 6.82 -0.27
CA GLN A 258 -2.71 6.31 -1.65
C GLN A 258 -1.43 5.49 -1.81
N LEU A 259 -0.35 5.87 -1.10
CA LEU A 259 0.89 5.08 -1.08
C LEU A 259 0.68 3.72 -0.40
N ALA A 260 -0.10 3.66 0.68
CA ALA A 260 -0.47 2.41 1.34
C ALA A 260 -1.28 1.49 0.41
N ASP A 261 -2.23 2.04 -0.34
CA ASP A 261 -3.02 1.30 -1.33
C ASP A 261 -2.14 0.74 -2.45
N ALA A 262 -1.24 1.57 -3.00
CA ALA A 262 -0.27 1.14 -4.01
C ALA A 262 0.66 0.05 -3.47
N THR A 263 1.15 0.21 -2.24
CA THR A 263 2.02 -0.76 -1.56
C THR A 263 1.33 -2.11 -1.40
N THR A 264 0.08 -2.13 -0.95
CA THR A 264 -0.72 -3.35 -0.80
C THR A 264 -0.91 -4.05 -2.15
N THR A 265 -1.17 -3.27 -3.20
CA THR A 265 -1.28 -3.80 -4.58
C THR A 265 0.03 -4.42 -5.05
N VAL A 266 1.16 -3.74 -4.84
CA VAL A 266 2.50 -4.23 -5.20
C VAL A 266 2.82 -5.55 -4.47
N ILE A 267 2.59 -5.61 -3.15
CA ILE A 267 2.78 -6.84 -2.38
C ILE A 267 1.87 -7.96 -2.90
N GLY A 268 0.60 -7.66 -3.17
CA GLY A 268 -0.36 -8.62 -3.70
C GLY A 268 0.07 -9.21 -5.04
N VAL A 269 0.49 -8.36 -5.98
CA VAL A 269 1.03 -8.80 -7.29
C VAL A 269 2.28 -9.65 -7.12
N GLY A 270 3.20 -9.25 -6.24
CA GLY A 270 4.43 -10.01 -5.96
C GLY A 270 4.12 -11.39 -5.38
N LEU A 271 3.22 -11.47 -4.40
CA LEU A 271 2.79 -12.74 -3.80
C LEU A 271 2.07 -13.65 -4.80
N LEU A 272 1.18 -13.10 -5.63
CA LEU A 272 0.53 -13.84 -6.71
C LEU A 272 1.55 -14.39 -7.71
N THR A 273 2.54 -13.59 -8.08
CA THR A 273 3.63 -14.01 -8.99
C THR A 273 4.46 -15.16 -8.38
N ILE A 274 4.79 -15.08 -7.09
CA ILE A 274 5.49 -16.16 -6.37
C ILE A 274 4.62 -17.41 -6.29
N ALA A 275 3.34 -17.28 -5.94
CA ALA A 275 2.40 -18.38 -5.84
C ALA A 275 2.22 -19.08 -7.20
N TRP A 276 2.09 -18.30 -8.28
CA TRP A 276 2.03 -18.85 -9.64
C TRP A 276 3.31 -19.61 -10.01
N ALA A 277 4.48 -19.01 -9.78
CA ALA A 277 5.77 -19.67 -10.02
C ALA A 277 5.94 -20.95 -9.19
N TRP A 278 5.40 -21.00 -7.98
CA TRP A 278 5.40 -22.19 -7.13
C TRP A 278 4.44 -23.26 -7.66
N LEU A 279 3.21 -22.87 -8.01
CA LEU A 279 2.20 -23.79 -8.57
C LEU A 279 2.63 -24.40 -9.91
N ALA A 280 3.36 -23.66 -10.75
CA ALA A 280 3.95 -24.18 -11.99
C ALA A 280 5.12 -25.15 -11.76
N GLY A 281 5.43 -25.51 -10.52
CA GLY A 281 6.59 -26.30 -10.15
C GLY A 281 6.46 -27.81 -10.28
N PRO A 282 7.62 -28.54 -10.37
CA PRO A 282 7.65 -30.00 -10.42
C PRO A 282 7.51 -30.65 -9.03
N GLY A 283 7.28 -29.89 -7.97
CA GLY A 283 7.14 -30.40 -6.60
C GLY A 283 5.91 -31.31 -6.42
N ARG A 284 5.96 -32.22 -5.45
CA ARG A 284 4.83 -33.14 -5.18
C ARG A 284 3.52 -32.42 -4.90
N ARG A 285 3.54 -31.34 -4.10
CA ARG A 285 2.35 -30.55 -3.75
C ARG A 285 1.76 -29.76 -4.94
N PRO A 286 2.54 -28.98 -5.70
CA PRO A 286 2.05 -28.32 -6.92
C PRO A 286 1.48 -29.29 -7.95
N VAL A 287 2.16 -30.42 -8.18
CA VAL A 287 1.71 -31.47 -9.13
C VAL A 287 0.38 -32.08 -8.66
N ALA A 288 0.24 -32.39 -7.37
CA ALA A 288 -1.02 -32.92 -6.82
C ALA A 288 -2.16 -31.90 -6.98
N PHE A 289 -1.89 -30.61 -6.73
CA PHE A 289 -2.86 -29.54 -6.94
C PHE A 289 -3.27 -29.41 -8.41
N ARG A 290 -2.31 -29.38 -9.35
CA ARG A 290 -2.63 -29.33 -10.79
C ARG A 290 -3.41 -30.55 -11.26
N ARG A 291 -3.11 -31.72 -10.72
CA ARG A 291 -3.86 -32.95 -11.03
C ARG A 291 -5.31 -32.87 -10.54
N SER A 292 -5.54 -32.38 -9.32
CA SER A 292 -6.89 -32.17 -8.79
C SER A 292 -7.64 -31.08 -9.58
N LEU A 293 -6.94 -30.01 -9.97
CA LEU A 293 -7.49 -28.95 -10.81
C LEU A 293 -7.92 -29.49 -12.19
N ALA A 294 -7.07 -30.30 -12.83
CA ALA A 294 -7.34 -30.93 -14.11
C ALA A 294 -8.57 -31.86 -14.02
N ALA A 295 -8.68 -32.65 -12.97
CA ALA A 295 -9.84 -33.53 -12.73
C ALA A 295 -11.11 -32.72 -12.52
N GLY A 296 -11.08 -31.67 -11.69
CA GLY A 296 -12.20 -30.76 -11.46
C GLY A 296 -12.61 -29.96 -12.68
N ALA A 297 -11.63 -29.48 -13.46
CA ALA A 297 -11.89 -28.69 -14.66
C ALA A 297 -12.52 -29.49 -15.79
N ARG A 298 -12.31 -30.82 -15.83
CA ARG A 298 -12.95 -31.73 -16.79
C ARG A 298 -14.36 -32.10 -16.38
N SER A 299 -14.54 -32.46 -15.12
CA SER A 299 -15.84 -32.92 -14.64
C SER A 299 -16.85 -31.78 -14.54
N HIS A 300 -16.43 -30.63 -14.03
CA HIS A 300 -17.30 -29.49 -13.80
C HIS A 300 -16.51 -28.18 -13.90
N PRO A 301 -16.26 -27.64 -15.10
CA PRO A 301 -15.47 -26.42 -15.29
C PRO A 301 -16.05 -25.21 -14.53
N SER A 302 -17.37 -25.14 -14.38
CA SER A 302 -18.06 -24.10 -13.63
C SER A 302 -17.70 -24.10 -12.13
N ARG A 303 -17.45 -25.26 -11.53
CA ARG A 303 -17.09 -25.35 -10.10
C ARG A 303 -15.72 -24.73 -9.79
N VAL A 304 -14.78 -24.83 -10.72
CA VAL A 304 -13.45 -24.19 -10.58
C VAL A 304 -13.59 -22.67 -10.53
N TRP A 305 -14.40 -22.10 -11.43
CA TRP A 305 -14.67 -20.66 -11.45
C TRP A 305 -15.51 -20.20 -10.26
N LEU A 306 -16.48 -21.01 -9.82
CA LEU A 306 -17.26 -20.73 -8.61
C LEU A 306 -16.37 -20.74 -7.35
N ALA A 307 -15.48 -21.72 -7.22
CA ALA A 307 -14.52 -21.76 -6.12
C ALA A 307 -13.58 -20.54 -6.12
N PHE A 308 -13.08 -20.17 -7.30
CA PHE A 308 -12.27 -18.98 -7.48
C PHE A 308 -13.05 -17.72 -7.08
N GLY A 309 -14.27 -17.55 -7.61
CA GLY A 309 -15.13 -16.43 -7.26
C GLY A 309 -15.47 -16.37 -5.77
N ALA A 310 -15.71 -17.51 -5.12
CA ALA A 310 -15.95 -17.59 -3.68
C ALA A 310 -14.70 -17.16 -2.88
N VAL A 311 -13.50 -17.55 -3.28
CA VAL A 311 -12.24 -17.12 -2.64
C VAL A 311 -12.04 -15.62 -2.80
N VAL A 312 -12.25 -15.08 -4.02
CA VAL A 312 -12.16 -13.64 -4.27
C VAL A 312 -13.20 -12.88 -3.43
N LEU A 313 -14.44 -13.36 -3.41
CA LEU A 313 -15.50 -12.75 -2.60
C LEU A 313 -15.15 -12.75 -1.10
N LEU A 314 -14.65 -13.86 -0.57
CA LEU A 314 -14.19 -13.95 0.81
C LEU A 314 -13.05 -12.97 1.12
N LEU A 315 -12.08 -12.84 0.21
CA LEU A 315 -10.98 -11.89 0.36
C LEU A 315 -11.47 -10.44 0.34
N VAL A 316 -12.42 -10.11 -0.53
CA VAL A 316 -13.02 -8.77 -0.60
C VAL A 316 -13.89 -8.49 0.64
N LEU A 317 -14.68 -9.46 1.11
CA LEU A 317 -15.49 -9.31 2.32
C LEU A 317 -14.63 -9.18 3.58
N TRP A 318 -13.53 -9.91 3.66
CA TRP A 318 -12.59 -9.81 4.76
C TRP A 318 -11.81 -8.50 4.72
N ALA A 319 -11.57 -7.92 3.53
CA ALA A 319 -10.97 -6.62 3.24
C ALA A 319 -10.01 -6.11 4.31
N PRO A 320 -8.82 -6.73 4.50
CA PRO A 320 -7.90 -6.40 5.58
C PRO A 320 -7.27 -5.02 5.43
N THR A 321 -7.47 -4.37 4.27
CA THR A 321 -6.92 -3.04 3.94
C THR A 321 -7.93 -2.21 3.15
N ASP A 322 -7.82 -0.88 3.22
CA ASP A 322 -8.65 0.04 2.43
C ASP A 322 -8.46 -0.13 0.92
N ALA A 323 -7.27 -0.57 0.48
CA ALA A 323 -7.01 -0.94 -0.92
C ALA A 323 -7.94 -2.07 -1.41
N ALA A 324 -8.28 -3.03 -0.55
CA ALA A 324 -9.20 -4.12 -0.88
C ALA A 324 -10.67 -3.67 -0.99
N ARG A 325 -11.00 -2.46 -0.59
CA ARG A 325 -12.32 -1.83 -0.75
C ARG A 325 -12.42 -0.97 -2.01
N ARG A 326 -11.28 -0.61 -2.63
CA ARG A 326 -11.25 0.16 -3.87
C ARG A 326 -11.40 -0.75 -5.08
N LEU A 327 -12.28 -0.36 -6.00
CA LEU A 327 -12.61 -1.18 -7.18
C LEU A 327 -11.39 -1.47 -8.06
N LEU A 328 -10.52 -0.50 -8.30
CA LEU A 328 -9.42 -0.62 -9.26
C LEU A 328 -8.35 -1.65 -8.85
N PRO A 329 -7.76 -1.62 -7.63
CA PRO A 329 -6.85 -2.66 -7.16
C PRO A 329 -7.48 -4.06 -7.16
N VAL A 330 -8.73 -4.16 -6.70
CA VAL A 330 -9.46 -5.44 -6.65
C VAL A 330 -9.66 -6.02 -8.06
N VAL A 331 -10.08 -5.19 -9.01
CA VAL A 331 -10.26 -5.61 -10.41
C VAL A 331 -8.95 -6.07 -11.02
N VAL A 332 -7.85 -5.31 -10.83
CA VAL A 332 -6.53 -5.66 -11.37
C VAL A 332 -6.01 -6.97 -10.77
N LEU A 333 -6.04 -7.12 -9.45
CA LEU A 333 -5.58 -8.34 -8.77
C LEU A 333 -6.45 -9.55 -9.13
N THR A 334 -7.77 -9.38 -9.21
CA THR A 334 -8.71 -10.43 -9.62
C THR A 334 -8.47 -10.85 -11.07
N ALA A 335 -8.27 -9.89 -11.97
CA ALA A 335 -8.00 -10.18 -13.39
C ALA A 335 -6.66 -10.93 -13.54
N LEU A 336 -5.60 -10.51 -12.83
CA LEU A 336 -4.31 -11.21 -12.83
C LEU A 336 -4.42 -12.63 -12.25
N ALA A 337 -5.15 -12.79 -11.15
CA ALA A 337 -5.39 -14.10 -10.55
C ALA A 337 -6.22 -15.01 -11.46
N ALA A 338 -7.25 -14.48 -12.13
CA ALA A 338 -8.06 -15.20 -13.10
C ALA A 338 -7.24 -15.63 -14.32
N LEU A 339 -6.40 -14.74 -14.84
CA LEU A 339 -5.46 -15.06 -15.91
C LEU A 339 -4.50 -16.17 -15.49
N GLY A 340 -3.92 -16.07 -14.30
CA GLY A 340 -3.06 -17.10 -13.73
C GLY A 340 -3.77 -18.45 -13.58
N LEU A 341 -5.02 -18.46 -13.11
CA LEU A 341 -5.83 -19.65 -12.98
C LEU A 341 -6.11 -20.27 -14.36
N GLU A 342 -6.46 -19.47 -15.36
CA GLU A 342 -6.72 -19.98 -16.72
C GLU A 342 -5.47 -20.56 -17.38
N LEU A 343 -4.31 -19.93 -17.20
CA LEU A 343 -3.02 -20.47 -17.67
C LEU A 343 -2.67 -21.79 -16.96
N LEU A 344 -2.85 -21.86 -15.65
CA LEU A 344 -2.65 -23.11 -14.88
C LEU A 344 -3.63 -24.20 -15.32
N ARG A 345 -4.87 -23.84 -15.57
CA ARG A 345 -5.90 -24.78 -16.07
C ARG A 345 -5.51 -25.36 -17.42
N ARG A 346 -5.10 -24.51 -18.38
CA ARG A 346 -4.64 -24.96 -19.71
C ARG A 346 -3.42 -25.89 -19.58
N GLN A 347 -2.41 -25.47 -18.85
CA GLN A 347 -1.22 -26.26 -18.59
C GLN A 347 -1.56 -27.61 -17.90
N SER A 348 -2.48 -27.62 -16.93
CA SER A 348 -2.90 -28.82 -16.23
C SER A 348 -3.65 -29.80 -17.13
N LEU A 349 -4.45 -29.30 -18.07
CA LEU A 349 -5.19 -30.13 -19.05
C LEU A 349 -4.25 -30.75 -20.08
N GLU A 350 -3.19 -30.06 -20.48
CA GLU A 350 -2.16 -30.56 -21.39
C GLU A 350 -1.24 -31.58 -20.69
N GLU A 351 -0.83 -31.33 -19.43
CA GLU A 351 0.06 -32.17 -18.65
C GLU A 351 -0.58 -33.53 -18.25
N PHE A 352 -1.90 -33.55 -18.05
CA PHE A 352 -2.65 -34.74 -17.64
C PHE A 352 -3.76 -35.07 -18.65
N PRO A 353 -3.48 -35.77 -19.79
CA PRO A 353 -4.47 -36.13 -20.78
C PRO A 353 -5.53 -37.11 -20.23
N PRO A 354 -6.74 -37.19 -20.86
CA PRO A 354 -7.79 -38.11 -20.45
C PRO A 354 -7.30 -39.59 -20.58
N GLY A 355 -7.41 -40.34 -19.51
CA GLY A 355 -6.90 -41.74 -19.43
C GLY A 355 -5.84 -41.94 -18.37
N THR A 356 -5.15 -40.92 -17.91
CA THR A 356 -4.29 -40.98 -16.71
C THR A 356 -5.16 -40.73 -15.46
N SER A 357 -6.11 -41.61 -15.20
CA SER A 357 -6.88 -41.62 -13.94
C SER A 357 -5.99 -42.08 -12.80
N GLY A 358 -5.13 -41.15 -12.35
CA GLY A 358 -4.56 -41.22 -11.03
C GLY A 358 -5.64 -40.85 -10.04
N GLY A 359 -6.51 -41.76 -9.68
CA GLY A 359 -7.26 -41.62 -8.44
C GLY A 359 -6.28 -41.21 -7.36
N ILE A 360 -6.74 -40.39 -6.40
CA ILE A 360 -6.04 -40.18 -5.14
C ILE A 360 -5.85 -41.59 -4.57
N THR A 361 -4.74 -42.26 -4.89
CA THR A 361 -4.25 -43.30 -4.05
C THR A 361 -3.87 -42.56 -2.78
N LEU A 362 -4.83 -42.42 -1.85
CA LEU A 362 -4.47 -42.35 -0.45
C LEU A 362 -3.30 -43.34 -0.32
N PRO A 363 -2.15 -42.94 0.28
CA PRO A 363 -1.11 -43.90 0.57
C PRO A 363 -1.88 -45.01 1.27
N ARG A 364 -2.08 -46.12 0.55
CA ARG A 364 -2.54 -47.32 1.20
C ARG A 364 -1.55 -47.46 2.34
N LEU A 365 -2.05 -47.27 3.56
CA LEU A 365 -1.36 -47.79 4.72
C LEU A 365 -0.84 -49.14 4.24
N PRO A 366 0.48 -49.42 4.31
CA PRO A 366 0.99 -50.71 3.88
C PRO A 366 0.06 -51.68 4.55
N ALA A 367 -0.81 -52.32 3.73
CA ALA A 367 -1.58 -53.44 4.25
C ALA A 367 -0.46 -54.28 4.85
N LEU A 368 -0.56 -54.52 6.15
CA LEU A 368 0.30 -55.48 6.82
C LEU A 368 0.18 -56.68 5.92
N ARG A 369 1.10 -56.80 4.95
CA ARG A 369 1.27 -58.05 4.21
C ARG A 369 1.44 -59.02 5.33
N PRO A 370 0.58 -60.06 5.46
CA PRO A 370 0.91 -61.15 6.34
C PRO A 370 2.35 -61.45 5.98
N ARG A 371 3.22 -61.28 6.94
CA ARG A 371 4.66 -61.60 6.79
C ARG A 371 4.64 -63.02 6.23
N GLN A 372 4.92 -63.17 4.92
CA GLN A 372 5.24 -64.51 4.40
C GLN A 372 6.45 -64.89 5.22
N GLU A 373 6.19 -65.68 6.28
CA GLU A 373 7.22 -66.32 7.01
C GLU A 373 8.01 -67.05 5.95
N SER A 374 9.24 -66.62 5.70
CA SER A 374 10.06 -67.27 4.68
C SER A 374 10.09 -68.73 5.01
N HIS A 375 9.94 -69.63 4.03
CA HIS A 375 10.01 -71.07 4.23
C HIS A 375 11.18 -71.48 5.12
N ALA A 376 12.25 -70.70 5.17
CA ALA A 376 13.35 -70.80 6.09
C ALA A 376 12.95 -70.75 7.58
N VAL A 377 12.06 -69.82 7.98
CA VAL A 377 11.60 -69.66 9.37
C VAL A 377 10.65 -70.76 9.76
N GLU A 378 9.85 -71.28 8.83
CA GLU A 378 9.00 -72.47 9.04
C GLU A 378 9.80 -73.76 9.15
N ILE A 379 10.84 -73.89 8.36
CA ILE A 379 11.79 -75.05 8.45
C ILE A 379 12.51 -75.01 9.81
N GLU A 380 13.03 -73.89 10.23
CA GLU A 380 13.68 -73.69 11.54
C GLU A 380 12.74 -74.09 12.72
N ARG A 381 11.48 -73.78 12.57
CA ARG A 381 10.44 -74.13 13.55
C ARG A 381 10.12 -75.60 13.58
N LEU A 382 10.14 -76.26 12.41
CA LEU A 382 10.00 -77.70 12.29
C LEU A 382 11.19 -78.44 12.88
N GLU A 383 12.43 -77.97 12.65
CA GLU A 383 13.65 -78.48 13.26
C GLU A 383 13.60 -78.34 14.81
N ALA A 384 13.18 -77.19 15.31
CA ALA A 384 13.04 -77.02 16.76
C ALA A 384 11.94 -77.87 17.40
N LEU A 385 10.92 -78.30 16.68
CA LEU A 385 9.89 -79.23 17.13
C LEU A 385 10.39 -80.66 17.09
N HIS A 386 11.16 -81.05 16.09
CA HIS A 386 11.82 -82.32 15.94
C HIS A 386 12.85 -82.53 17.06
N ASP A 387 13.74 -81.58 17.32
CA ASP A 387 14.74 -81.60 18.39
C ASP A 387 14.15 -81.72 19.79
N ARG A 388 12.90 -81.21 19.99
CA ARG A 388 12.16 -81.38 21.25
C ARG A 388 11.38 -82.66 21.35
N GLY A 389 11.51 -83.56 20.35
CA GLY A 389 10.82 -84.85 20.35
C GLY A 389 9.29 -84.73 20.10
N ALA A 390 8.81 -83.60 19.63
CA ALA A 390 7.40 -83.35 19.36
C ALA A 390 6.93 -83.82 17.99
N LEU A 391 7.89 -84.13 17.10
CA LEU A 391 7.74 -84.73 15.75
C LEU A 391 8.63 -85.95 15.58
N THR A 392 8.10 -86.99 14.97
CA THR A 392 8.89 -88.17 14.54
C THR A 392 9.68 -87.84 13.24
N ASP A 393 10.73 -88.58 12.95
CA ASP A 393 11.56 -88.44 11.76
C ASP A 393 10.73 -88.46 10.45
N ASP A 394 9.71 -89.35 10.39
CA ASP A 394 8.81 -89.41 9.22
C ASP A 394 7.91 -88.23 9.07
N GLU A 395 7.38 -87.74 10.15
CA GLU A 395 6.50 -86.49 10.17
C GLU A 395 7.32 -85.23 9.82
N PHE A 396 8.53 -85.12 10.37
CA PHE A 396 9.45 -84.04 10.01
C PHE A 396 9.79 -84.04 8.53
N THR A 397 10.15 -85.22 7.99
CA THR A 397 10.50 -85.35 6.56
C THR A 397 9.30 -85.02 5.65
N SER A 398 8.12 -85.48 6.04
CA SER A 398 6.89 -85.18 5.30
C SER A 398 6.51 -83.69 5.31
N ALA A 399 6.57 -83.05 6.49
CA ALA A 399 6.27 -81.61 6.64
C ALA A 399 7.30 -80.72 5.89
N LYS A 400 8.59 -81.09 5.96
CA LYS A 400 9.66 -80.38 5.21
C LYS A 400 9.47 -80.50 3.70
N ARG A 401 8.99 -81.59 3.19
CA ARG A 401 8.73 -81.82 1.76
C ARG A 401 7.53 -81.03 1.29
N SER A 402 6.50 -80.89 2.14
CA SER A 402 5.29 -80.05 1.83
C SER A 402 5.55 -78.55 1.81
N LEU A 403 6.55 -78.05 2.56
CA LEU A 403 6.98 -76.68 2.56
C LEU A 403 7.90 -76.29 1.39
N LEU A 404 8.55 -77.31 0.78
CA LEU A 404 9.49 -77.14 -0.33
C LEU A 404 8.87 -77.40 -1.71
N ALA A 405 7.64 -77.98 -1.75
CA ALA A 405 6.85 -78.20 -2.94
C ALA A 405 5.99 -76.98 -3.30
#